data_23fb8cb3c4abf8b264877d1c18ad9c15
#
_entry.id   23fb8cb3c4abf8b264877d1c18ad9c15
#
_cell.length_a   1.000
_cell.length_b   1.000
_cell.length_c   1.000
_cell.angle_alpha   90.00
_cell.angle_beta   90.00
_cell.angle_gamma   90.00
#
_symmetry.space_group_name_H-M   'P 1'
#
loop_
_entity.id
_entity.type
_entity.pdbx_description
1 polymer ?
#
loop_
_entity_poly.entity_id
_entity_poly.type
_entity_poly.pdbx_seq_one_letter_code
_entity_poly.pdbx_strand_id
1 'polypeptide(L)'
;MNFLRKLCCKRNYSSGVYRLQLSDNKYYIGKSHEIERRLWCHLHDNGSVWTKKYNVIERLPLLTDCKDSKLWELEETLENINLFGIDNVRGSMFSRIILSNEEKINAGKLYCEMYDLCVKCGSNDHYVKDCVNDCVESWVDKFGGKLTDNIRKCYDCSKEINDKPKHYKYCSDCYN
;
A
#
# COMPACT_ATOMS: atom_id res chain seq x y z
N MET A 1 13.53 -6.07 -30.61
CA MET A 1 14.21 -7.37 -30.80
C MET A 1 15.26 -7.55 -29.70
N ASN A 2 15.04 -8.54 -28.83
CA ASN A 2 16.02 -9.19 -27.95
C ASN A 2 16.77 -8.39 -26.86
N PHE A 3 16.04 -7.79 -25.93
CA PHE A 3 16.61 -7.47 -24.61
C PHE A 3 16.47 -8.64 -23.61
N LEU A 4 15.60 -9.61 -23.88
CA LEU A 4 15.22 -10.71 -22.96
C LEU A 4 16.16 -11.94 -22.99
N ARG A 5 17.12 -12.02 -23.90
CA ARG A 5 17.99 -13.20 -24.04
C ARG A 5 19.32 -13.20 -23.27
N LYS A 6 19.68 -12.08 -22.60
CA LYS A 6 20.92 -11.98 -21.81
C LYS A 6 20.78 -12.26 -20.31
N LEU A 7 19.55 -12.54 -19.83
CA LEU A 7 19.29 -12.75 -18.40
C LEU A 7 19.44 -14.19 -17.90
N CYS A 8 19.83 -15.12 -18.76
CA CYS A 8 19.83 -16.55 -18.41
C CYS A 8 21.19 -17.13 -17.98
N CYS A 9 22.24 -16.32 -17.77
CA CYS A 9 23.56 -16.88 -17.47
C CYS A 9 24.43 -16.01 -16.57
N LYS A 10 24.01 -15.86 -15.30
CA LYS A 10 24.84 -15.76 -14.09
C LYS A 10 23.88 -15.62 -12.91
N ARG A 11 23.76 -16.65 -12.08
CA ARG A 11 22.94 -16.65 -10.86
C ARG A 11 23.61 -15.76 -9.79
N ASN A 12 23.57 -14.45 -9.97
CA ASN A 12 23.77 -13.52 -8.88
C ASN A 12 22.41 -13.37 -8.18
N TYR A 13 22.18 -14.19 -7.17
CA TYR A 13 21.03 -14.04 -6.28
C TYR A 13 21.26 -12.79 -5.45
N SER A 14 20.81 -11.63 -5.94
CA SER A 14 20.76 -10.43 -5.11
C SER A 14 19.49 -10.49 -4.26
N SER A 15 19.64 -10.39 -2.95
CA SER A 15 18.53 -10.16 -2.03
C SER A 15 18.35 -8.65 -1.84
N GLY A 16 17.12 -8.20 -1.62
CA GLY A 16 16.85 -6.80 -1.37
C GLY A 16 15.40 -6.41 -1.65
N VAL A 17 15.20 -5.11 -1.72
CA VAL A 17 13.92 -4.48 -2.04
C VAL A 17 13.95 -4.01 -3.49
N TYR A 18 12.86 -4.20 -4.21
CA TYR A 18 12.70 -3.77 -5.59
C TYR A 18 11.44 -2.92 -5.76
N ARG A 19 11.47 -2.03 -6.75
CA ARG A 19 10.37 -1.15 -7.10
C ARG A 19 9.99 -1.37 -8.56
N LEU A 20 8.68 -1.41 -8.83
CA LEU A 20 8.12 -1.52 -10.16
C LEU A 20 7.20 -0.34 -10.43
N GLN A 21 7.37 0.28 -11.58
CA GLN A 21 6.36 1.14 -12.16
C GLN A 21 5.40 0.30 -12.99
N LEU A 22 4.11 0.51 -12.76
CA LEU A 22 3.03 -0.23 -13.42
C LEU A 22 2.20 0.72 -14.29
N SER A 23 1.31 0.15 -15.10
CA SER A 23 0.32 0.94 -15.84
C SER A 23 -0.52 1.84 -14.92
N ASP A 24 -1.16 2.86 -15.50
CA ASP A 24 -2.04 3.80 -14.80
C ASP A 24 -1.38 4.52 -13.62
N ASN A 25 -0.07 4.83 -13.74
CA ASN A 25 0.73 5.47 -12.68
C ASN A 25 0.66 4.73 -11.35
N LYS A 26 0.65 3.41 -11.38
CA LYS A 26 0.70 2.57 -10.19
C LYS A 26 2.13 2.10 -9.92
N TYR A 27 2.40 1.79 -8.66
CA TYR A 27 3.72 1.38 -8.19
C TYR A 27 3.59 0.15 -7.28
N TYR A 28 4.60 -0.70 -7.33
CA TYR A 28 4.70 -1.85 -6.45
C TYR A 28 6.09 -1.93 -5.84
N ILE A 29 6.13 -2.07 -4.53
CA ILE A 29 7.35 -2.30 -3.76
C ILE A 29 7.30 -3.73 -3.23
N GLY A 30 8.39 -4.45 -3.35
CA GLY A 30 8.49 -5.81 -2.86
C GLY A 30 9.91 -6.16 -2.45
N LYS A 31 10.04 -7.24 -1.71
CA LYS A 31 11.33 -7.82 -1.34
C LYS A 31 11.47 -9.25 -1.83
N SER A 32 12.68 -9.68 -2.03
CA SER A 32 13.00 -11.07 -2.36
C SER A 32 14.44 -11.40 -2.03
N HIS A 33 14.70 -12.66 -1.73
CA HIS A 33 16.06 -13.22 -1.69
C HIS A 33 16.55 -13.62 -3.09
N GLU A 34 15.64 -13.67 -4.08
CA GLU A 34 15.92 -13.99 -5.49
C GLU A 34 15.17 -12.98 -6.36
N ILE A 35 15.68 -11.75 -6.44
CA ILE A 35 14.98 -10.63 -7.08
C ILE A 35 14.66 -10.96 -8.53
N GLU A 36 15.61 -11.46 -9.32
CA GLU A 36 15.40 -11.74 -10.75
C GLU A 36 14.30 -12.77 -10.97
N ARG A 37 14.24 -13.83 -10.16
CA ARG A 37 13.15 -14.82 -10.20
C ARG A 37 11.82 -14.18 -9.84
N ARG A 38 11.79 -13.31 -8.81
CA ARG A 38 10.56 -12.64 -8.38
C ARG A 38 10.04 -11.67 -9.45
N LEU A 39 10.93 -10.92 -10.09
CA LEU A 39 10.59 -10.05 -11.22
C LEU A 39 10.02 -10.84 -12.39
N TRP A 40 10.63 -11.98 -12.71
CA TRP A 40 10.09 -12.89 -13.71
C TRP A 40 8.64 -13.32 -13.38
N CYS A 41 8.35 -13.64 -12.10
CA CYS A 41 6.99 -13.97 -11.66
C CYS A 41 6.01 -12.82 -11.90
N HIS A 42 6.41 -11.56 -11.64
CA HIS A 42 5.55 -10.40 -11.88
C HIS A 42 5.24 -10.20 -13.38
N LEU A 43 6.19 -10.52 -14.26
CA LEU A 43 6.02 -10.39 -15.72
C LEU A 43 5.19 -11.52 -16.34
N HIS A 44 4.99 -12.64 -15.63
CA HIS A 44 4.33 -13.85 -16.13
C HIS A 44 3.10 -14.23 -15.30
N ASP A 45 2.35 -13.26 -14.82
CA ASP A 45 1.09 -13.42 -14.06
C ASP A 45 1.16 -14.26 -12.77
N ASN A 46 2.37 -14.51 -12.26
CA ASN A 46 2.62 -15.17 -10.98
C ASN A 46 3.03 -14.21 -9.86
N GLY A 47 2.84 -12.90 -10.08
CA GLY A 47 3.14 -11.84 -9.13
C GLY A 47 2.09 -11.63 -8.05
N SER A 48 2.03 -10.41 -7.53
CA SER A 48 0.99 -9.98 -6.59
C SER A 48 -0.32 -9.71 -7.34
N VAL A 49 -1.45 -9.67 -6.60
CA VAL A 49 -2.74 -9.28 -7.18
C VAL A 49 -2.71 -7.87 -7.82
N TRP A 50 -1.85 -6.99 -7.29
CA TRP A 50 -1.65 -5.65 -7.82
C TRP A 50 -0.92 -5.65 -9.16
N THR A 51 0.16 -6.43 -9.30
CA THR A 51 0.93 -6.55 -10.55
C THR A 51 0.23 -7.43 -11.59
N LYS A 52 -0.78 -8.21 -11.21
CA LYS A 52 -1.70 -8.88 -12.15
C LYS A 52 -2.74 -7.91 -12.72
N LYS A 53 -3.18 -6.94 -11.90
CA LYS A 53 -4.17 -5.94 -12.32
C LYS A 53 -3.55 -4.84 -13.19
N TYR A 54 -2.33 -4.42 -12.87
CA TYR A 54 -1.60 -3.36 -13.55
C TYR A 54 -0.31 -3.90 -14.11
N ASN A 55 -0.12 -3.79 -15.42
CA ASN A 55 1.04 -4.35 -16.12
C ASN A 55 2.33 -3.64 -15.69
N VAL A 56 3.41 -4.41 -15.54
CA VAL A 56 4.74 -3.86 -15.27
C VAL A 56 5.24 -3.12 -16.50
N ILE A 57 5.56 -1.83 -16.33
CA ILE A 57 6.14 -0.96 -17.37
C ILE A 57 7.65 -0.93 -17.22
N GLU A 58 8.14 -0.66 -16.00
CA GLU A 58 9.55 -0.43 -15.75
C GLU A 58 9.97 -0.96 -14.38
N ARG A 59 11.19 -1.41 -14.31
CA ARG A 59 11.91 -1.72 -13.07
C ARG A 59 12.70 -0.48 -12.67
N LEU A 60 12.34 0.12 -11.53
CA LEU A 60 13.05 1.24 -10.96
C LEU A 60 14.32 0.77 -10.21
N PRO A 61 15.26 1.66 -9.88
CA PRO A 61 16.47 1.30 -9.13
C PRO A 61 16.20 0.48 -7.88
N LEU A 62 17.07 -0.47 -7.58
CA LEU A 62 16.97 -1.42 -6.48
C LEU A 62 17.72 -0.94 -5.25
N LEU A 63 17.26 -1.41 -4.09
CA LEU A 63 18.03 -1.44 -2.86
C LEU A 63 18.50 -2.87 -2.63
N THR A 64 19.79 -3.12 -2.81
CA THR A 64 20.41 -4.43 -2.62
C THR A 64 21.14 -4.50 -1.28
N ASP A 65 21.37 -5.74 -0.80
CA ASP A 65 22.14 -6.04 0.42
C ASP A 65 21.59 -5.43 1.71
N CYS A 66 20.24 -5.28 1.77
CA CYS A 66 19.55 -4.79 2.95
C CYS A 66 19.61 -5.81 4.10
N LYS A 67 20.20 -5.44 5.23
CA LYS A 67 20.27 -6.30 6.44
C LYS A 67 18.90 -6.65 6.98
N ASP A 68 17.95 -5.71 6.95
CA ASP A 68 16.55 -5.92 7.30
C ASP A 68 15.63 -5.57 6.14
N SER A 69 15.45 -6.54 5.24
CA SER A 69 14.63 -6.34 4.04
C SER A 69 13.14 -6.07 4.34
N LYS A 70 12.64 -6.43 5.54
CA LYS A 70 11.26 -6.15 5.93
C LYS A 70 11.07 -4.68 6.27
N LEU A 71 11.99 -4.12 7.06
CA LEU A 71 11.96 -2.71 7.42
C LEU A 71 12.14 -1.84 6.18
N TRP A 72 13.11 -2.16 5.35
CA TRP A 72 13.38 -1.44 4.10
C TRP A 72 12.20 -1.51 3.11
N GLU A 73 11.52 -2.66 2.99
CA GLU A 73 10.30 -2.77 2.17
C GLU A 73 9.19 -1.87 2.70
N LEU A 74 9.01 -1.78 4.03
CA LEU A 74 8.01 -0.91 4.63
C LEU A 74 8.36 0.56 4.41
N GLU A 75 9.59 0.96 4.70
CA GLU A 75 10.09 2.33 4.52
C GLU A 75 9.90 2.78 3.07
N GLU A 76 10.40 2.02 2.11
CA GLU A 76 10.22 2.30 0.68
C GLU A 76 8.76 2.36 0.26
N THR A 77 7.90 1.51 0.84
CA THR A 77 6.47 1.54 0.55
C THR A 77 5.85 2.84 1.04
N LEU A 78 6.16 3.27 2.27
CA LEU A 78 5.63 4.50 2.85
C LEU A 78 6.16 5.75 2.14
N GLU A 79 7.44 5.78 1.78
CA GLU A 79 8.04 6.84 0.97
C GLU A 79 7.34 6.97 -0.40
N ASN A 80 7.13 5.86 -1.09
CA ASN A 80 6.45 5.89 -2.38
C ASN A 80 4.96 6.27 -2.22
N ILE A 81 4.29 5.91 -1.11
CA ILE A 81 2.94 6.38 -0.79
C ILE A 81 2.95 7.91 -0.64
N ASN A 82 3.95 8.47 0.06
CA ASN A 82 4.08 9.92 0.22
C ASN A 82 4.30 10.64 -1.11
N LEU A 83 5.05 10.04 -2.03
CA LEU A 83 5.35 10.63 -3.35
C LEU A 83 4.20 10.50 -4.35
N PHE A 84 3.54 9.35 -4.40
CA PHE A 84 2.62 8.99 -5.48
C PHE A 84 1.16 8.84 -5.03
N GLY A 85 0.90 8.91 -3.71
CA GLY A 85 -0.42 8.73 -3.12
C GLY A 85 -0.74 7.26 -2.78
N ILE A 86 -1.46 7.09 -1.67
CA ILE A 86 -1.77 5.76 -1.10
C ILE A 86 -2.62 4.86 -2.02
N ASP A 87 -3.42 5.44 -2.91
CA ASP A 87 -4.24 4.68 -3.85
C ASP A 87 -3.45 4.21 -5.08
N ASN A 88 -2.20 4.67 -5.22
CA ASN A 88 -1.33 4.35 -6.35
C ASN A 88 -0.21 3.38 -6.00
N VAL A 89 0.04 3.11 -4.73
CA VAL A 89 1.19 2.31 -4.27
C VAL A 89 0.73 1.10 -3.49
N ARG A 90 1.38 -0.06 -3.74
CA ARG A 90 1.23 -1.28 -2.95
C ARG A 90 2.59 -1.87 -2.62
N GLY A 91 2.70 -2.43 -1.43
CA GLY A 91 3.91 -3.08 -0.93
C GLY A 91 3.79 -3.42 0.55
N SER A 92 4.74 -4.17 1.08
CA SER A 92 4.78 -4.59 2.48
C SER A 92 3.42 -5.16 2.93
N MET A 93 2.86 -4.65 4.02
CA MET A 93 1.54 -5.06 4.53
C MET A 93 0.36 -4.47 3.73
N PHE A 94 0.59 -3.44 2.92
CA PHE A 94 -0.44 -2.77 2.11
C PHE A 94 -0.56 -3.42 0.73
N SER A 95 -1.01 -4.68 0.68
CA SER A 95 -0.99 -5.51 -0.53
C SER A 95 -2.35 -5.70 -1.21
N ARG A 96 -3.46 -5.30 -0.58
CA ARG A 96 -4.82 -5.41 -1.14
C ARG A 96 -5.01 -4.48 -2.32
N ILE A 97 -5.85 -4.85 -3.28
CA ILE A 97 -6.22 -3.98 -4.42
C ILE A 97 -6.88 -2.68 -3.92
N ILE A 98 -7.82 -2.80 -2.99
CA ILE A 98 -8.48 -1.68 -2.32
C ILE A 98 -8.11 -1.76 -0.85
N LEU A 99 -7.47 -0.72 -0.35
CA LEU A 99 -7.15 -0.61 1.08
C LEU A 99 -8.39 -0.11 1.84
N SER A 100 -8.64 -0.70 3.01
CA SER A 100 -9.64 -0.18 3.94
C SER A 100 -9.21 1.17 4.52
N ASN A 101 -10.16 1.93 5.08
CA ASN A 101 -9.85 3.18 5.77
C ASN A 101 -8.86 2.95 6.93
N GLU A 102 -9.00 1.85 7.66
CA GLU A 102 -8.08 1.47 8.73
C GLU A 102 -6.65 1.24 8.20
N GLU A 103 -6.50 0.53 7.08
CA GLU A 103 -5.19 0.32 6.44
C GLU A 103 -4.59 1.65 5.96
N LYS A 104 -5.39 2.55 5.40
CA LYS A 104 -4.95 3.89 4.98
C LYS A 104 -4.49 4.74 6.17
N ILE A 105 -5.28 4.79 7.23
CA ILE A 105 -4.94 5.52 8.47
C ILE A 105 -3.67 4.93 9.09
N ASN A 106 -3.54 3.60 9.11
CA ASN A 106 -2.35 2.93 9.66
C ASN A 106 -1.09 3.24 8.85
N ALA A 107 -1.16 3.24 7.51
CA ALA A 107 -0.04 3.62 6.67
C ALA A 107 0.50 4.99 7.04
N GLY A 108 -0.39 5.87 7.23
CA GLY A 108 -0.04 7.20 7.55
C GLY A 108 0.52 7.33 8.97
N LYS A 109 -0.05 6.71 10.00
CA LYS A 109 0.53 6.71 11.35
C LYS A 109 1.96 6.17 11.34
N LEU A 110 2.19 5.05 10.64
CA LEU A 110 3.52 4.48 10.50
C LEU A 110 4.51 5.45 9.83
N TYR A 111 4.06 6.17 8.79
CA TYR A 111 4.89 7.19 8.17
C TYR A 111 5.26 8.30 9.16
N CYS A 112 4.30 8.80 9.94
CA CYS A 112 4.57 9.82 10.93
C CYS A 112 5.49 9.35 12.06
N GLU A 113 5.30 8.13 12.55
CA GLU A 113 6.18 7.54 13.56
C GLU A 113 7.62 7.38 13.04
N MET A 114 7.77 7.01 11.76
CA MET A 114 9.08 6.82 11.14
C MET A 114 9.86 8.13 10.95
N TYR A 115 9.16 9.23 10.75
CA TYR A 115 9.77 10.56 10.49
C TYR A 115 9.55 11.58 11.61
N ASP A 116 9.20 11.11 12.82
CA ASP A 116 8.96 11.96 14.00
C ASP A 116 7.93 13.09 13.74
N LEU A 117 6.90 12.80 12.96
CA LEU A 117 5.84 13.74 12.65
C LEU A 117 4.66 13.59 13.62
N CYS A 118 3.86 14.64 13.77
CA CYS A 118 2.63 14.57 14.52
C CYS A 118 1.66 13.55 13.89
N VAL A 119 1.32 12.46 14.59
CA VAL A 119 0.44 11.39 14.08
C VAL A 119 -1.02 11.84 13.89
N LYS A 120 -1.42 13.04 14.36
CA LYS A 120 -2.74 13.62 14.13
C LYS A 120 -2.82 14.42 12.81
N CYS A 121 -1.78 15.17 12.46
CA CYS A 121 -1.83 16.10 11.31
C CYS A 121 -0.64 15.98 10.33
N GLY A 122 0.37 15.15 10.65
CA GLY A 122 1.56 14.96 9.82
C GLY A 122 2.53 16.15 9.80
N SER A 123 2.40 17.13 10.73
CA SER A 123 3.33 18.24 10.85
C SER A 123 4.58 17.86 11.64
N ASN A 124 5.68 18.56 11.38
CA ASN A 124 6.96 18.43 12.10
C ASN A 124 7.20 19.58 13.10
N ASP A 125 6.25 20.50 13.26
CA ASP A 125 6.42 21.71 14.06
C ASP A 125 5.90 21.59 15.50
N HIS A 126 5.19 20.50 15.82
CA HIS A 126 4.66 20.25 17.17
C HIS A 126 4.49 18.78 17.49
N TYR A 127 4.36 18.45 18.78
CA TYR A 127 4.03 17.10 19.24
C TYR A 127 2.51 16.87 19.27
N VAL A 128 2.11 15.61 19.31
CA VAL A 128 0.69 15.18 19.33
C VAL A 128 -0.13 15.87 20.40
N LYS A 129 0.45 16.10 21.59
CA LYS A 129 -0.21 16.77 22.73
C LYS A 129 -0.58 18.22 22.46
N ASP A 130 0.19 18.89 21.58
CA ASP A 130 0.03 20.30 21.24
C ASP A 130 -0.76 20.49 19.93
N CYS A 131 -1.23 19.38 19.34
CA CYS A 131 -1.94 19.40 18.07
C CYS A 131 -3.40 19.87 18.27
N VAL A 132 -3.77 20.92 17.58
CA VAL A 132 -5.13 21.48 17.57
C VAL A 132 -6.08 20.73 16.62
N ASN A 133 -5.56 19.83 15.76
CA ASN A 133 -6.36 19.03 14.85
C ASN A 133 -6.87 17.77 15.57
N ASP A 134 -8.18 17.65 15.70
CA ASP A 134 -8.82 16.47 16.30
C ASP A 134 -8.96 15.28 15.34
N CYS A 135 -8.70 15.49 14.04
CA CYS A 135 -8.99 14.54 13.00
C CYS A 135 -7.71 13.88 12.46
N VAL A 136 -7.57 12.58 12.69
CA VAL A 136 -6.51 11.73 12.10
C VAL A 136 -6.68 11.57 10.58
N GLU A 137 -7.83 11.96 10.04
CA GLU A 137 -8.19 11.77 8.63
C GLU A 137 -7.55 12.81 7.71
N SER A 138 -7.19 13.98 8.26
CA SER A 138 -6.65 15.11 7.47
C SER A 138 -5.38 14.77 6.67
N TRP A 139 -4.62 13.77 7.10
CA TRP A 139 -3.41 13.41 6.40
C TRP A 139 -3.50 12.17 5.50
N VAL A 140 -4.60 11.42 5.52
CA VAL A 140 -4.94 10.50 4.43
C VAL A 140 -5.14 11.29 3.14
N ASP A 141 -5.77 12.45 3.22
CA ASP A 141 -5.89 13.38 2.08
C ASP A 141 -4.52 13.91 1.63
N LYS A 142 -3.59 14.16 2.56
CA LYS A 142 -2.21 14.55 2.26
C LYS A 142 -1.47 13.49 1.46
N PHE A 143 -1.76 12.20 1.67
CA PHE A 143 -1.23 11.09 0.86
C PHE A 143 -2.01 10.84 -0.44
N GLY A 144 -2.96 11.71 -0.82
CA GLY A 144 -3.75 11.57 -2.03
C GLY A 144 -4.79 10.45 -1.98
N GLY A 145 -5.01 9.84 -0.81
CA GLY A 145 -6.05 8.84 -0.59
C GLY A 145 -7.35 9.49 -0.16
N LYS A 146 -8.47 8.96 -0.64
CA LYS A 146 -9.79 9.29 -0.09
C LYS A 146 -10.23 8.21 0.87
N LEU A 147 -10.68 8.59 2.06
CA LEU A 147 -11.40 7.67 2.90
C LEU A 147 -12.76 7.39 2.23
N THR A 148 -13.06 6.11 2.04
CA THR A 148 -14.39 5.73 1.62
C THR A 148 -15.31 5.85 2.82
N ASP A 149 -16.50 6.39 2.64
CA ASP A 149 -17.52 6.31 3.67
C ASP A 149 -17.68 4.85 4.06
N ASN A 150 -17.59 4.55 5.35
CA ASN A 150 -17.80 3.19 5.88
C ASN A 150 -19.30 2.88 5.86
N ILE A 151 -19.90 2.93 4.66
CA ILE A 151 -21.29 2.58 4.45
C ILE A 151 -21.42 1.06 4.59
N ARG A 152 -21.90 0.64 5.75
CA ARG A 152 -22.25 -0.76 5.95
C ARG A 152 -23.57 -1.06 5.22
N LYS A 153 -23.59 -2.15 4.48
CA LYS A 153 -24.74 -2.57 3.71
C LYS A 153 -25.28 -3.89 4.24
N CYS A 154 -26.60 -4.01 4.22
CA CYS A 154 -27.29 -5.27 4.47
C CYS A 154 -26.82 -6.34 3.47
N TYR A 155 -26.54 -7.55 3.96
CA TYR A 155 -26.04 -8.64 3.12
C TYR A 155 -27.04 -9.10 2.07
N ASP A 156 -28.33 -9.01 2.36
CA ASP A 156 -29.37 -9.49 1.44
C ASP A 156 -29.85 -8.43 0.43
N CYS A 157 -30.14 -7.20 0.90
CA CYS A 157 -30.74 -6.18 0.04
C CYS A 157 -29.85 -4.99 -0.26
N SER A 158 -28.59 -4.98 0.23
CA SER A 158 -27.62 -3.89 0.06
C SER A 158 -28.06 -2.51 0.60
N LYS A 159 -29.17 -2.42 1.36
CA LYS A 159 -29.62 -1.20 2.05
C LYS A 159 -28.58 -0.78 3.08
N GLU A 160 -28.37 0.51 3.23
CA GLU A 160 -27.45 1.04 4.26
C GLU A 160 -27.95 0.71 5.67
N ILE A 161 -27.02 0.29 6.54
CA ILE A 161 -27.28 -0.09 7.94
C ILE A 161 -26.34 0.61 8.92
N ASN A 162 -25.89 1.83 8.58
CA ASN A 162 -24.96 2.60 9.41
C ASN A 162 -25.55 3.00 10.76
N ASP A 163 -26.87 3.12 10.84
CA ASP A 163 -27.68 3.38 12.03
C ASP A 163 -27.73 2.20 13.02
N LYS A 164 -27.33 1.01 12.59
CA LYS A 164 -27.38 -0.20 13.40
C LYS A 164 -26.08 -0.47 14.14
N PRO A 165 -26.10 -1.16 15.31
CA PRO A 165 -24.90 -1.60 16.00
C PRO A 165 -23.92 -2.37 15.09
N LYS A 166 -22.60 -2.30 15.38
CA LYS A 166 -21.54 -2.87 14.51
C LYS A 166 -21.67 -4.37 14.21
N HIS A 167 -22.32 -5.13 15.06
CA HIS A 167 -22.51 -6.58 14.88
C HIS A 167 -23.69 -6.94 13.96
N TYR A 168 -24.56 -5.97 13.61
CA TYR A 168 -25.66 -6.20 12.68
C TYR A 168 -25.16 -6.30 11.25
N LYS A 169 -25.57 -7.39 10.57
CA LYS A 169 -25.25 -7.67 9.17
C LYS A 169 -26.43 -7.46 8.22
N TYR A 170 -27.64 -7.33 8.76
CA TYR A 170 -28.89 -7.23 8.05
C TYR A 170 -29.67 -5.97 8.47
N CYS A 171 -30.43 -5.39 7.56
CA CYS A 171 -31.37 -4.34 7.90
C CYS A 171 -32.60 -4.90 8.64
N SER A 172 -33.42 -4.01 9.19
CA SER A 172 -34.63 -4.43 9.93
C SER A 172 -35.60 -5.25 9.08
N ASP A 173 -35.64 -5.00 7.77
CA ASP A 173 -36.59 -5.66 6.84
C ASP A 173 -36.12 -7.07 6.46
N CYS A 174 -34.80 -7.37 6.55
CA CYS A 174 -34.18 -8.66 6.22
C CYS A 174 -33.84 -9.51 7.46
N TYR A 175 -34.11 -9.00 8.66
CA TYR A 175 -33.71 -9.66 9.92
C TYR A 175 -34.79 -10.62 10.44
N ASN A 176 -35.89 -10.84 9.73
CA ASN A 176 -36.98 -11.76 10.11
C ASN A 176 -36.71 -13.20 9.71
#